data_12e2ecf2ba2324fa6d82e6b56b5b8816
#
_entry.id   12e2ecf2ba2324fa6d82e6b56b5b8816
#
_cell.length_a   1.000
_cell.length_b   1.000
_cell.length_c   1.000
_cell.angle_alpha   90.00
_cell.angle_beta   90.00
_cell.angle_gamma   90.00
#
_symmetry.space_group_name_H-M   'P 1'
#
loop_
_entity.id
_entity.type
_entity.pdbx_description
1 polymer ?
#
loop_
_entity_poly.entity_id
_entity_poly.type
_entity_poly.pdbx_seq_one_letter_code
_entity_poly.pdbx_strand_id
1 'polypeptide(L)'
;MKTIVIPQFHRAPSGQRGLYNRQEVGLARAFAALGCRAVVLYPEPGTKTMQTESPEPNVKICHMPAAAIGAQTFYKSWQILLDEHADAVHVMGDNSLGVPGLYRFCQKHGILFYSQLSALKSTSGHAAVRWVMDLLLCRNLAVYRKTPTFAKTPATAAELEALGVPCAGLMLVGLDTAIIPSIPGSRTAIRRALKIDENAKVFVFVGRLDACKQPLDLVPLLQAAPGWCAVIIGQGTQGETLKTRLTEAGLIGRCRLIDRLPNEQVHIYYHACDAFANLNENETFGMSLLEAMYAGCPPVARHAPGPDLIIEDGVSGLLCDSVPAMAAALDKTTRTMGHAAQSRVNEHFLWQNSAELALTLLNQKKTWHK
;
A
#
# COMPACT_ATOMS: atom_id res chain seq x y z
N MET A 1 18.66 4.74 -22.30
CA MET A 1 17.98 4.27 -21.07
C MET A 1 17.02 5.36 -20.65
N LYS A 2 15.73 5.03 -20.37
CA LYS A 2 14.74 6.03 -19.94
C LYS A 2 14.89 6.33 -18.45
N THR A 3 14.65 7.58 -18.08
CA THR A 3 14.68 8.02 -16.66
C THR A 3 13.29 8.40 -16.20
N ILE A 4 12.80 7.75 -15.15
CA ILE A 4 11.52 8.03 -14.52
C ILE A 4 11.75 8.64 -13.13
N VAL A 5 11.14 9.78 -12.85
CA VAL A 5 11.23 10.43 -11.55
C VAL A 5 9.91 10.26 -10.78
N ILE A 6 10.01 9.86 -9.52
CA ILE A 6 8.87 9.55 -8.64
C ILE A 6 8.92 10.49 -7.42
N PRO A 7 8.28 11.68 -7.48
CA PRO A 7 8.27 12.62 -6.37
C PRO A 7 7.23 12.24 -5.32
N GLN A 8 7.61 12.30 -4.04
CA GLN A 8 6.71 12.25 -2.89
C GLN A 8 6.38 13.67 -2.42
N PHE A 9 5.14 13.90 -2.00
CA PHE A 9 4.68 15.23 -1.57
C PHE A 9 4.27 15.27 -0.10
N HIS A 10 4.11 14.13 0.56
CA HIS A 10 3.68 14.05 1.94
C HIS A 10 4.79 13.51 2.82
N ARG A 11 4.87 14.04 4.03
CA ARG A 11 5.57 13.35 5.10
C ARG A 11 4.75 12.15 5.52
N ALA A 12 5.38 11.01 5.71
CA ALA A 12 4.72 9.87 6.32
C ALA A 12 4.19 10.25 7.72
N PRO A 13 3.00 9.78 8.13
CA PRO A 13 2.45 10.07 9.46
C PRO A 13 3.38 9.72 10.62
N SER A 14 4.26 8.75 10.43
CA SER A 14 5.29 8.33 11.40
C SER A 14 6.52 9.22 11.44
N GLY A 15 6.60 10.30 10.65
CA GLY A 15 7.81 11.09 10.47
C GLY A 15 8.92 10.40 9.69
N GLN A 16 8.68 9.19 9.18
CA GLN A 16 9.61 8.47 8.32
C GLN A 16 9.50 8.99 6.88
N ARG A 17 10.58 8.80 6.12
CA ARG A 17 10.65 9.20 4.71
C ARG A 17 9.83 8.24 3.87
N GLY A 18 8.87 8.76 3.10
CA GLY A 18 8.00 7.99 2.22
C GLY A 18 6.83 7.29 2.92
N LEU A 19 6.15 6.42 2.19
CA LEU A 19 5.08 5.58 2.70
C LEU A 19 5.65 4.46 3.59
N TYR A 20 4.80 3.88 4.45
CA TYR A 20 5.22 2.86 5.43
C TYR A 20 6.06 1.72 4.84
N ASN A 21 5.70 1.25 3.67
CA ASN A 21 6.39 0.19 2.92
C ASN A 21 7.25 0.72 1.76
N ARG A 22 7.52 2.02 1.70
CA ARG A 22 8.32 2.66 0.65
C ARG A 22 7.88 2.24 -0.77
N GLN A 23 6.57 2.26 -1.04
CA GLN A 23 5.97 1.84 -2.32
C GLN A 23 6.66 2.45 -3.54
N GLU A 24 7.06 3.71 -3.45
CA GLU A 24 7.78 4.43 -4.50
C GLU A 24 9.16 3.83 -4.79
N VAL A 25 9.81 3.24 -3.80
CA VAL A 25 11.10 2.54 -3.98
C VAL A 25 10.87 1.17 -4.62
N GLY A 26 9.82 0.45 -4.23
CA GLY A 26 9.41 -0.80 -4.88
C GLY A 26 9.11 -0.60 -6.37
N LEU A 27 8.37 0.47 -6.70
CA LEU A 27 8.12 0.85 -8.09
C LEU A 27 9.42 1.24 -8.83
N ALA A 28 10.33 1.97 -8.16
CA ALA A 28 11.62 2.33 -8.74
C ALA A 28 12.48 1.10 -9.05
N ARG A 29 12.48 0.08 -8.19
CA ARG A 29 13.12 -1.22 -8.45
C ARG A 29 12.53 -1.92 -9.67
N ALA A 30 11.21 -1.91 -9.79
CA ALA A 30 10.55 -2.49 -10.94
C ALA A 30 10.94 -1.79 -12.25
N PHE A 31 11.03 -0.46 -12.27
CA PHE A 31 11.57 0.27 -13.42
C PHE A 31 13.02 -0.08 -13.72
N ALA A 32 13.85 -0.20 -12.69
CA ALA A 32 15.26 -0.58 -12.85
C ALA A 32 15.42 -1.99 -13.41
N ALA A 33 14.60 -2.95 -12.97
CA ALA A 33 14.56 -4.32 -13.51
C ALA A 33 14.15 -4.36 -14.99
N LEU A 34 13.36 -3.38 -15.46
CA LEU A 34 12.97 -3.20 -16.86
C LEU A 34 13.96 -2.35 -17.69
N GLY A 35 15.17 -2.13 -17.17
CA GLY A 35 16.24 -1.42 -17.87
C GLY A 35 16.08 0.10 -17.89
N CYS A 36 15.30 0.67 -17.00
CA CYS A 36 15.17 2.11 -16.81
C CYS A 36 16.03 2.61 -15.66
N ARG A 37 16.26 3.92 -15.62
CA ARG A 37 16.74 4.61 -14.43
C ARG A 37 15.55 5.19 -13.67
N ALA A 38 15.50 4.98 -12.37
CA ALA A 38 14.44 5.51 -11.50
C ALA A 38 15.03 6.41 -10.42
N VAL A 39 14.41 7.58 -10.21
CA VAL A 39 14.84 8.56 -9.22
C VAL A 39 13.66 8.89 -8.31
N VAL A 40 13.76 8.52 -7.04
CA VAL A 40 12.74 8.84 -6.02
C VAL A 40 13.11 10.15 -5.35
N LEU A 41 12.15 11.05 -5.20
CA LEU A 41 12.36 12.32 -4.51
C LEU A 41 11.58 12.34 -3.19
N TYR A 42 12.29 12.58 -2.10
CA TYR A 42 11.68 12.81 -0.78
C TYR A 42 11.83 14.28 -0.37
N PRO A 43 10.75 14.93 0.09
CA PRO A 43 10.83 16.28 0.60
C PRO A 43 11.44 16.29 2.00
N GLU A 44 12.44 17.13 2.21
CA GLU A 44 13.12 17.35 3.50
C GLU A 44 12.98 18.82 3.94
N PRO A 45 11.90 19.15 4.67
CA PRO A 45 11.75 20.48 5.23
C PRO A 45 12.83 20.80 6.25
N GLY A 46 13.36 22.01 6.15
CA GLY A 46 14.42 22.48 7.05
C GLY A 46 15.85 22.24 6.57
N THR A 47 16.06 21.42 5.55
CA THR A 47 17.39 21.23 4.95
C THR A 47 17.68 22.30 3.89
N LYS A 48 18.97 22.59 3.69
CA LYS A 48 19.45 23.50 2.63
C LYS A 48 20.11 22.75 1.47
N THR A 49 20.59 21.55 1.70
CA THR A 49 21.35 20.74 0.75
C THR A 49 20.62 19.45 0.45
N MET A 50 20.74 18.99 -0.78
CA MET A 50 20.26 17.70 -1.22
C MET A 50 21.20 16.61 -0.69
N GLN A 51 20.62 15.51 -0.21
CA GLN A 51 21.34 14.26 0.08
C GLN A 51 20.88 13.18 -0.88
N THR A 52 21.78 12.28 -1.28
CA THR A 52 21.47 11.21 -2.21
C THR A 52 21.93 9.87 -1.69
N GLU A 53 21.17 8.82 -1.98
CA GLU A 53 21.52 7.43 -1.78
C GLU A 53 21.20 6.62 -3.04
N SER A 54 21.99 5.58 -3.31
CA SER A 54 21.78 4.68 -4.45
C SER A 54 21.79 3.25 -3.90
N PRO A 55 20.63 2.75 -3.45
CA PRO A 55 20.53 1.44 -2.81
C PRO A 55 20.83 0.30 -3.78
N GLU A 56 20.60 0.52 -5.07
CA GLU A 56 20.75 -0.48 -6.13
C GLU A 56 21.17 0.20 -7.44
N PRO A 57 21.74 -0.55 -8.42
CA PRO A 57 21.99 -0.04 -9.75
C PRO A 57 20.72 0.52 -10.38
N ASN A 58 20.82 1.70 -10.99
CA ASN A 58 19.72 2.43 -11.64
C ASN A 58 18.60 2.92 -10.70
N VAL A 59 18.70 2.77 -9.39
CA VAL A 59 17.79 3.36 -8.40
C VAL A 59 18.53 4.43 -7.61
N LYS A 60 18.05 5.67 -7.70
CA LYS A 60 18.56 6.82 -6.96
C LYS A 60 17.47 7.40 -6.06
N ILE A 61 17.80 7.71 -4.82
CA ILE A 61 16.91 8.38 -3.89
C ILE A 61 17.52 9.73 -3.54
N CYS A 62 16.74 10.79 -3.71
CA CYS A 62 17.16 12.16 -3.45
C CYS A 62 16.29 12.77 -2.34
N HIS A 63 16.93 13.20 -1.26
CA HIS A 63 16.31 13.95 -0.17
C HIS A 63 16.47 15.45 -0.47
N MET A 64 15.37 16.07 -0.88
CA MET A 64 15.36 17.41 -1.47
C MET A 64 14.94 18.47 -0.48
N PRO A 65 15.59 19.66 -0.47
CA PRO A 65 15.11 20.79 0.27
C PRO A 65 13.66 21.14 -0.09
N ALA A 66 12.79 21.23 0.91
CA ALA A 66 11.37 21.53 0.74
C ALA A 66 10.88 22.51 1.81
N ALA A 67 9.77 23.19 1.54
CA ALA A 67 8.96 23.85 2.54
C ALA A 67 7.82 22.94 2.97
N ALA A 68 7.32 23.10 4.19
CA ALA A 68 6.16 22.37 4.69
C ALA A 68 5.11 23.33 5.25
N ILE A 69 3.84 23.06 4.93
CA ILE A 69 2.67 23.73 5.50
C ILE A 69 1.70 22.62 5.93
N GLY A 70 1.64 22.37 7.24
CA GLY A 70 0.92 21.21 7.77
C GLY A 70 1.49 19.90 7.20
N ALA A 71 0.64 19.07 6.64
CA ALA A 71 1.03 17.79 6.00
C ALA A 71 1.54 17.99 4.56
N GLN A 72 1.36 19.15 3.95
CA GLN A 72 1.75 19.43 2.58
C GLN A 72 3.22 19.86 2.50
N THR A 73 3.92 19.36 1.50
CA THR A 73 5.31 19.77 1.23
C THR A 73 5.45 20.33 -0.18
N PHE A 74 6.36 21.26 -0.33
CA PHE A 74 6.61 21.98 -1.57
C PHE A 74 8.11 21.99 -1.85
N TYR A 75 8.52 21.36 -2.94
CA TYR A 75 9.91 21.43 -3.40
C TYR A 75 10.28 22.85 -3.80
N LYS A 76 11.47 23.29 -3.41
CA LYS A 76 11.97 24.64 -3.76
C LYS A 76 12.32 24.79 -5.24
N SER A 77 12.68 23.69 -5.90
CA SER A 77 13.05 23.66 -7.31
C SER A 77 12.77 22.28 -7.91
N TRP A 78 12.43 22.28 -9.19
CA TRP A 78 12.30 21.07 -10.03
C TRP A 78 13.49 20.88 -10.97
N GLN A 79 14.60 21.66 -10.80
CA GLN A 79 15.78 21.58 -11.63
C GLN A 79 16.35 20.15 -11.70
N ILE A 80 16.21 19.37 -10.64
CA ILE A 80 16.62 17.96 -10.57
C ILE A 80 16.05 17.11 -11.73
N LEU A 81 14.88 17.44 -12.25
CA LEU A 81 14.29 16.73 -13.39
C LEU A 81 15.12 16.91 -14.66
N LEU A 82 15.74 18.07 -14.83
CA LEU A 82 16.63 18.34 -15.97
C LEU A 82 18.02 17.76 -15.72
N ASP A 83 18.54 17.87 -14.50
CA ASP A 83 19.86 17.34 -14.14
C ASP A 83 19.90 15.81 -14.28
N GLU A 84 18.79 15.14 -13.98
CA GLU A 84 18.64 13.69 -14.14
C GLU A 84 18.13 13.26 -15.52
N HIS A 85 17.94 14.21 -16.46
CA HIS A 85 17.43 13.95 -17.82
C HIS A 85 16.11 13.14 -17.80
N ALA A 86 15.14 13.58 -16.99
CA ALA A 86 13.87 12.88 -16.80
C ALA A 86 13.06 12.79 -18.11
N ASP A 87 12.72 11.58 -18.54
CA ASP A 87 11.77 11.34 -19.63
C ASP A 87 10.32 11.44 -19.16
N ALA A 88 10.07 11.02 -17.90
CA ALA A 88 8.75 11.03 -17.32
C ALA A 88 8.77 11.29 -15.81
N VAL A 89 7.66 11.81 -15.31
CA VAL A 89 7.34 11.96 -13.89
C VAL A 89 6.13 11.12 -13.56
N HIS A 90 6.29 10.20 -12.62
CA HIS A 90 5.23 9.37 -12.04
C HIS A 90 4.75 9.96 -10.73
N VAL A 91 3.54 10.48 -10.67
CA VAL A 91 2.95 11.05 -9.45
C VAL A 91 2.06 10.04 -8.74
N MET A 92 2.47 9.65 -7.54
CA MET A 92 1.68 8.80 -6.63
C MET A 92 0.90 9.62 -5.59
N GLY A 93 0.75 10.91 -5.80
CA GLY A 93 0.22 11.85 -4.82
C GLY A 93 -1.22 12.26 -5.09
N ASP A 94 -2.14 11.75 -4.29
CA ASP A 94 -3.57 12.01 -4.47
C ASP A 94 -3.97 13.44 -4.09
N ASN A 95 -3.49 13.93 -2.94
CA ASN A 95 -3.95 15.17 -2.31
C ASN A 95 -2.83 16.20 -2.15
N SER A 96 -1.95 16.34 -3.16
CA SER A 96 -0.84 17.29 -3.10
C SER A 96 -1.13 18.60 -3.83
N LEU A 97 -0.99 19.72 -3.12
CA LEU A 97 -1.09 21.05 -3.69
C LEU A 97 0.09 21.40 -4.62
N GLY A 98 1.17 20.61 -4.59
CA GLY A 98 2.36 20.79 -5.44
C GLY A 98 2.18 20.31 -6.89
N VAL A 99 1.16 19.48 -7.17
CA VAL A 99 0.90 18.86 -8.49
C VAL A 99 0.81 19.87 -9.64
N PRO A 100 0.04 20.99 -9.55
CA PRO A 100 -0.05 21.93 -10.67
C PRO A 100 1.27 22.63 -10.99
N GLY A 101 2.12 22.84 -9.99
CA GLY A 101 3.45 23.44 -10.17
C GLY A 101 4.39 22.49 -10.92
N LEU A 102 4.42 21.23 -10.51
CA LEU A 102 5.20 20.19 -11.15
C LEU A 102 4.73 19.95 -12.59
N TYR A 103 3.42 19.85 -12.82
CA TYR A 103 2.87 19.69 -14.19
C TYR A 103 3.31 20.81 -15.13
N ARG A 104 3.21 22.09 -14.70
CA ARG A 104 3.67 23.23 -15.52
C ARG A 104 5.15 23.16 -15.85
N PHE A 105 5.97 22.70 -14.90
CA PHE A 105 7.40 22.48 -15.15
C PHE A 105 7.62 21.38 -16.21
N CYS A 106 6.97 20.24 -16.04
CA CYS A 106 7.06 19.13 -16.99
C CYS A 106 6.61 19.53 -18.40
N GLN A 107 5.48 20.24 -18.50
CA GLN A 107 4.95 20.74 -19.78
C GLN A 107 5.94 21.68 -20.48
N LYS A 108 6.55 22.62 -19.72
CA LYS A 108 7.54 23.56 -20.27
C LYS A 108 8.77 22.85 -20.84
N HIS A 109 9.17 21.73 -20.25
CA HIS A 109 10.40 21.03 -20.62
C HIS A 109 10.17 19.73 -21.41
N GLY A 110 8.93 19.45 -21.86
CA GLY A 110 8.60 18.27 -22.65
C GLY A 110 8.74 16.94 -21.91
N ILE A 111 8.67 16.96 -20.58
CA ILE A 111 8.73 15.78 -19.72
C ILE A 111 7.30 15.19 -19.62
N LEU A 112 7.15 13.89 -19.87
CA LEU A 112 5.85 13.23 -19.72
C LEU A 112 5.43 13.27 -18.25
N PHE A 113 4.20 13.74 -17.99
CA PHE A 113 3.59 13.72 -16.67
C PHE A 113 2.41 12.76 -16.67
N TYR A 114 2.36 11.84 -15.72
CA TYR A 114 1.23 10.95 -15.50
C TYR A 114 1.05 10.65 -14.01
N SER A 115 -0.14 10.20 -13.63
CA SER A 115 -0.49 9.99 -12.21
C SER A 115 -1.13 8.64 -11.96
N GLN A 116 -0.94 8.15 -10.74
CA GLN A 116 -1.57 6.94 -10.18
C GLN A 116 -2.27 7.35 -8.88
N LEU A 117 -3.61 7.37 -8.88
CA LEU A 117 -4.41 7.98 -7.80
C LEU A 117 -5.21 6.93 -7.02
N SER A 118 -5.38 7.17 -5.71
CA SER A 118 -6.20 6.34 -4.81
C SER A 118 -7.36 7.10 -4.18
N ALA A 119 -7.24 8.41 -3.98
CA ALA A 119 -8.28 9.25 -3.40
C ALA A 119 -8.21 10.66 -3.99
N LEU A 120 -9.37 11.25 -4.21
CA LEU A 120 -9.49 12.58 -4.82
C LEU A 120 -9.99 13.63 -3.84
N LYS A 121 -10.36 13.22 -2.63
CA LYS A 121 -10.86 14.09 -1.56
C LYS A 121 -9.92 14.12 -0.37
N SER A 122 -9.98 15.20 0.38
CA SER A 122 -9.22 15.32 1.62
C SER A 122 -9.69 14.32 2.67
N THR A 123 -8.76 13.65 3.33
CA THR A 123 -9.01 12.74 4.46
C THR A 123 -8.92 13.44 5.83
N SER A 124 -8.92 14.78 5.87
CA SER A 124 -8.86 15.55 7.12
C SER A 124 -10.05 15.24 8.02
N GLY A 125 -9.81 15.03 9.32
CA GLY A 125 -10.86 14.82 10.32
C GLY A 125 -11.71 16.08 10.59
N HIS A 126 -11.18 17.29 10.28
CA HIS A 126 -11.88 18.56 10.50
C HIS A 126 -12.63 19.00 9.24
N ALA A 127 -13.95 19.15 9.33
CA ALA A 127 -14.81 19.46 8.19
C ALA A 127 -14.44 20.76 7.46
N ALA A 128 -14.11 21.82 8.17
CA ALA A 128 -13.70 23.10 7.58
C ALA A 128 -12.37 22.96 6.81
N VAL A 129 -11.39 22.26 7.39
CA VAL A 129 -10.10 21.97 6.71
C VAL A 129 -10.33 21.12 5.47
N ARG A 130 -11.17 20.12 5.56
CA ARG A 130 -11.54 19.27 4.44
C ARG A 130 -12.15 20.07 3.30
N TRP A 131 -13.11 20.94 3.57
CA TRP A 131 -13.76 21.78 2.56
C TRP A 131 -12.75 22.72 1.87
N VAL A 132 -11.86 23.39 2.64
CA VAL A 132 -10.83 24.25 2.07
C VAL A 132 -9.85 23.44 1.21
N MET A 133 -9.41 22.29 1.70
CA MET A 133 -8.52 21.41 0.94
C MET A 133 -9.16 20.91 -0.35
N ASP A 134 -10.42 20.46 -0.31
CA ASP A 134 -11.12 19.99 -1.49
C ASP A 134 -11.29 21.11 -2.53
N LEU A 135 -11.54 22.35 -2.09
CA LEU A 135 -11.56 23.52 -2.97
C LEU A 135 -10.20 23.79 -3.63
N LEU A 136 -9.11 23.68 -2.89
CA LEU A 136 -7.74 23.85 -3.43
C LEU A 136 -7.35 22.70 -4.37
N LEU A 137 -7.78 21.49 -4.07
CA LEU A 137 -7.51 20.28 -4.86
C LEU A 137 -8.26 20.28 -6.20
N CYS A 138 -9.31 21.09 -6.40
CA CYS A 138 -9.96 21.24 -7.70
C CYS A 138 -8.97 21.65 -8.82
N ARG A 139 -7.87 22.33 -8.45
CA ARG A 139 -6.77 22.67 -9.38
C ARG A 139 -6.03 21.44 -9.88
N ASN A 140 -5.94 20.38 -9.08
CA ASN A 140 -5.33 19.11 -9.48
C ASN A 140 -6.22 18.40 -10.52
N LEU A 141 -7.56 18.45 -10.37
CA LEU A 141 -8.49 17.89 -11.35
C LEU A 141 -8.27 18.50 -12.74
N ALA A 142 -7.94 19.79 -12.82
CA ALA A 142 -7.62 20.45 -14.09
C ALA A 142 -6.34 19.91 -14.75
N VAL A 143 -5.40 19.41 -13.95
CA VAL A 143 -4.19 18.71 -14.44
C VAL A 143 -4.56 17.29 -14.88
N TYR A 144 -5.26 16.55 -14.02
CA TYR A 144 -5.61 15.15 -14.28
C TYR A 144 -6.49 14.95 -15.51
N ARG A 145 -7.36 15.95 -15.84
CA ARG A 145 -8.14 15.95 -17.10
C ARG A 145 -7.30 16.09 -18.36
N LYS A 146 -6.05 16.56 -18.25
CA LYS A 146 -5.15 16.84 -19.38
C LYS A 146 -3.97 15.87 -19.48
N THR A 147 -3.86 14.96 -18.52
CA THR A 147 -2.72 14.04 -18.43
C THR A 147 -3.20 12.60 -18.29
N PRO A 148 -2.41 11.61 -18.72
CA PRO A 148 -2.74 10.21 -18.43
C PRO A 148 -2.86 10.00 -16.92
N THR A 149 -4.06 9.62 -16.47
CA THR A 149 -4.39 9.43 -15.05
C THR A 149 -4.90 8.03 -14.85
N PHE A 150 -4.21 7.27 -14.02
CA PHE A 150 -4.53 5.88 -13.68
C PHE A 150 -5.17 5.82 -12.29
N ALA A 151 -6.09 4.88 -12.11
CA ALA A 151 -6.68 4.57 -10.83
C ALA A 151 -6.00 3.37 -10.17
N LYS A 152 -5.83 3.42 -8.84
CA LYS A 152 -5.32 2.28 -8.05
C LYS A 152 -6.37 1.20 -7.80
N THR A 153 -7.65 1.53 -7.94
CA THR A 153 -8.76 0.59 -7.75
C THR A 153 -9.90 0.91 -8.71
N PRO A 154 -10.81 -0.05 -9.00
CA PRO A 154 -12.02 0.22 -9.78
C PRO A 154 -12.90 1.31 -9.17
N ALA A 155 -13.00 1.38 -7.83
CA ALA A 155 -13.75 2.43 -7.14
C ALA A 155 -13.16 3.82 -7.41
N THR A 156 -11.82 3.95 -7.41
CA THR A 156 -11.13 5.19 -7.79
C THR A 156 -11.36 5.53 -9.26
N ALA A 157 -11.39 4.54 -10.16
CA ALA A 157 -11.69 4.78 -11.57
C ALA A 157 -13.09 5.39 -11.76
N ALA A 158 -14.10 4.82 -11.10
CA ALA A 158 -15.45 5.35 -11.11
C ALA A 158 -15.54 6.77 -10.53
N GLU A 159 -14.79 7.07 -9.45
CA GLU A 159 -14.73 8.42 -8.89
C GLU A 159 -14.06 9.43 -9.86
N LEU A 160 -12.99 9.04 -10.55
CA LEU A 160 -12.35 9.86 -11.58
C LEU A 160 -13.32 10.21 -12.70
N GLU A 161 -14.04 9.21 -13.23
CA GLU A 161 -15.03 9.39 -14.30
C GLU A 161 -16.18 10.31 -13.86
N ALA A 162 -16.71 10.12 -12.64
CA ALA A 162 -17.74 10.98 -12.06
C ALA A 162 -17.29 12.45 -11.91
N LEU A 163 -15.98 12.69 -11.75
CA LEU A 163 -15.37 14.02 -11.70
C LEU A 163 -14.94 14.55 -13.08
N GLY A 164 -15.25 13.84 -14.16
CA GLY A 164 -14.90 14.20 -15.52
C GLY A 164 -13.39 14.13 -15.79
N VAL A 165 -12.68 13.24 -15.10
CA VAL A 165 -11.26 12.91 -15.36
C VAL A 165 -11.20 11.59 -16.10
N PRO A 166 -10.73 11.57 -17.37
CA PRO A 166 -10.59 10.32 -18.12
C PRO A 166 -9.62 9.37 -17.41
N CYS A 167 -10.09 8.17 -17.05
CA CYS A 167 -9.25 7.15 -16.47
C CYS A 167 -8.51 6.39 -17.58
N ALA A 168 -7.16 6.44 -17.57
CA ALA A 168 -6.33 5.75 -18.55
C ALA A 168 -6.23 4.24 -18.30
N GLY A 169 -6.79 3.75 -17.20
CA GLY A 169 -6.80 2.34 -16.81
C GLY A 169 -6.46 2.13 -15.34
N LEU A 170 -6.40 0.87 -14.95
CA LEU A 170 -5.98 0.49 -13.58
C LEU A 170 -4.47 0.31 -13.55
N MET A 171 -3.82 1.04 -12.64
CA MET A 171 -2.42 0.87 -12.29
C MET A 171 -2.37 0.52 -10.79
N LEU A 172 -2.34 -0.77 -10.50
CA LEU A 172 -2.49 -1.28 -9.14
C LEU A 172 -1.24 -0.98 -8.29
N VAL A 173 -1.42 -0.93 -6.98
CA VAL A 173 -0.28 -0.93 -6.06
C VAL A 173 0.36 -2.31 -6.08
N GLY A 174 1.68 -2.37 -6.21
CA GLY A 174 2.41 -3.63 -6.25
C GLY A 174 3.07 -3.98 -4.91
N LEU A 175 3.37 -5.25 -4.76
CA LEU A 175 4.24 -5.75 -3.70
C LEU A 175 5.70 -5.65 -4.17
N ASP A 176 6.58 -5.16 -3.28
CA ASP A 176 8.03 -5.16 -3.48
C ASP A 176 8.61 -6.44 -2.91
N THR A 177 8.78 -7.44 -3.76
CA THR A 177 9.30 -8.75 -3.34
C THR A 177 10.78 -8.74 -2.97
N ALA A 178 11.54 -7.70 -3.37
CA ALA A 178 12.95 -7.59 -3.07
C ALA A 178 13.24 -7.34 -1.58
N ILE A 179 12.26 -6.79 -0.85
CA ILE A 179 12.39 -6.56 0.60
C ILE A 179 11.83 -7.70 1.44
N ILE A 180 11.17 -8.67 0.82
CA ILE A 180 10.62 -9.83 1.51
C ILE A 180 11.73 -10.86 1.72
N PRO A 181 12.04 -11.22 2.97
CA PRO A 181 13.13 -12.16 3.23
C PRO A 181 12.76 -13.56 2.74
N SER A 182 13.74 -14.26 2.21
CA SER A 182 13.61 -15.70 2.03
C SER A 182 13.53 -16.37 3.41
N ILE A 183 12.45 -17.08 3.67
CA ILE A 183 12.22 -17.75 4.95
C ILE A 183 12.60 -19.22 4.80
N PRO A 184 13.78 -19.63 5.28
CA PRO A 184 14.23 -21.00 5.17
C PRO A 184 13.49 -21.92 6.15
N GLY A 185 13.32 -23.16 5.75
CA GLY A 185 12.78 -24.19 6.60
C GLY A 185 11.29 -24.53 6.31
N SER A 186 10.86 -25.65 6.88
CA SER A 186 9.46 -26.07 6.80
C SER A 186 8.59 -25.23 7.74
N ARG A 187 7.30 -25.13 7.43
CA ARG A 187 6.32 -24.50 8.31
C ARG A 187 6.36 -25.05 9.74
N THR A 188 6.56 -26.35 9.91
CA THR A 188 6.72 -27.01 11.21
C THR A 188 7.94 -26.46 11.97
N ALA A 189 9.08 -26.32 11.29
CA ALA A 189 10.28 -25.72 11.91
C ALA A 189 10.05 -24.26 12.33
N ILE A 190 9.37 -23.47 11.49
CA ILE A 190 9.01 -22.09 11.77
C ILE A 190 8.07 -22.01 12.99
N ARG A 191 7.02 -22.83 13.03
CA ARG A 191 6.09 -22.89 14.17
C ARG A 191 6.80 -23.23 15.48
N ARG A 192 7.70 -24.22 15.44
CA ARG A 192 8.52 -24.61 16.60
C ARG A 192 9.37 -23.43 17.08
N ALA A 193 10.05 -22.73 16.18
CA ALA A 193 10.85 -21.56 16.50
C ALA A 193 10.02 -20.43 17.11
N LEU A 194 8.80 -20.25 16.61
CA LEU A 194 7.86 -19.26 17.13
C LEU A 194 7.08 -19.75 18.36
N LYS A 195 7.28 -20.98 18.85
CA LYS A 195 6.51 -21.61 19.94
C LYS A 195 5.00 -21.60 19.65
N ILE A 196 4.62 -21.91 18.43
CA ILE A 196 3.24 -22.14 17.99
C ILE A 196 3.05 -23.67 17.93
N ASP A 197 2.00 -24.18 18.57
CA ASP A 197 1.66 -25.61 18.53
C ASP A 197 1.45 -26.06 17.07
N GLU A 198 2.03 -27.21 16.71
CA GLU A 198 2.00 -27.72 15.33
C GLU A 198 0.57 -28.02 14.84
N ASN A 199 -0.33 -28.41 15.74
CA ASN A 199 -1.72 -28.78 15.48
C ASN A 199 -2.72 -27.64 15.71
N ALA A 200 -2.31 -26.54 16.33
CA ALA A 200 -3.20 -25.41 16.58
C ALA A 200 -3.64 -24.75 15.26
N LYS A 201 -4.92 -24.43 15.14
CA LYS A 201 -5.42 -23.54 14.11
C LYS A 201 -5.12 -22.10 14.52
N VAL A 202 -4.36 -21.36 13.71
CA VAL A 202 -3.90 -20.02 14.05
C VAL A 202 -4.13 -19.08 12.90
N PHE A 203 -4.87 -18.01 13.13
CA PHE A 203 -4.89 -16.89 12.20
C PHE A 203 -3.98 -15.76 12.67
N VAL A 204 -3.52 -14.95 11.72
CA VAL A 204 -2.74 -13.75 12.00
C VAL A 204 -3.52 -12.50 11.59
N PHE A 205 -3.46 -11.48 12.44
CA PHE A 205 -3.88 -10.11 12.14
C PHE A 205 -2.66 -9.20 12.19
N VAL A 206 -2.46 -8.40 11.14
CA VAL A 206 -1.34 -7.46 11.05
C VAL A 206 -1.87 -6.09 10.66
N GLY A 207 -1.67 -5.11 11.51
CA GLY A 207 -2.10 -3.75 11.24
C GLY A 207 -2.02 -2.84 12.45
N ARG A 208 -2.29 -1.55 12.24
CA ARG A 208 -2.44 -0.62 13.36
C ARG A 208 -3.64 -1.00 14.21
N LEU A 209 -3.48 -0.94 15.51
CA LEU A 209 -4.59 -1.19 16.46
C LEU A 209 -5.37 0.11 16.70
N ASP A 210 -5.83 0.74 15.62
CA ASP A 210 -6.66 1.94 15.62
C ASP A 210 -8.04 1.62 15.04
N ALA A 211 -9.04 2.44 15.35
CA ALA A 211 -10.44 2.23 14.94
C ALA A 211 -10.60 1.95 13.42
N CYS A 212 -9.77 2.56 12.58
CA CYS A 212 -9.81 2.33 11.13
C CYS A 212 -9.47 0.89 10.69
N LYS A 213 -8.82 0.09 11.54
CA LYS A 213 -8.52 -1.33 11.27
C LYS A 213 -9.44 -2.29 12.03
N GLN A 214 -10.36 -1.77 12.82
CA GLN A 214 -11.38 -2.52 13.58
C GLN A 214 -10.80 -3.67 14.42
N PRO A 215 -9.69 -3.45 15.19
CA PRO A 215 -9.06 -4.54 15.94
C PRO A 215 -9.95 -5.10 17.06
N LEU A 216 -10.94 -4.35 17.54
CA LEU A 216 -11.84 -4.81 18.58
C LEU A 216 -12.78 -5.93 18.10
N ASP A 217 -12.98 -6.06 16.77
CA ASP A 217 -13.76 -7.15 16.18
C ASP A 217 -13.04 -8.51 16.26
N LEU A 218 -11.75 -8.53 16.64
CA LEU A 218 -11.04 -9.77 16.98
C LEU A 218 -11.67 -10.50 18.17
N VAL A 219 -12.30 -9.76 19.10
CA VAL A 219 -12.96 -10.38 20.28
C VAL A 219 -14.15 -11.24 19.84
N PRO A 220 -15.19 -10.69 19.16
CA PRO A 220 -16.30 -11.51 18.68
C PRO A 220 -15.88 -12.55 17.65
N LEU A 221 -14.84 -12.31 16.84
CA LEU A 221 -14.29 -13.32 15.91
C LEU A 221 -13.78 -14.55 16.68
N LEU A 222 -12.97 -14.34 17.72
CA LEU A 222 -12.43 -15.43 18.53
C LEU A 222 -13.51 -16.13 19.39
N GLN A 223 -14.55 -15.40 19.82
CA GLN A 223 -15.70 -16.01 20.49
C GLN A 223 -16.45 -16.97 19.56
N ALA A 224 -16.67 -16.55 18.31
CA ALA A 224 -17.38 -17.33 17.31
C ALA A 224 -16.51 -18.46 16.69
N ALA A 225 -15.18 -18.43 16.87
CA ALA A 225 -14.23 -19.43 16.38
C ALA A 225 -13.47 -20.11 17.54
N PRO A 226 -14.11 -20.98 18.34
CA PRO A 226 -13.53 -21.51 19.60
C PRO A 226 -12.28 -22.38 19.35
N GLY A 227 -12.14 -23.01 18.19
CA GLY A 227 -10.97 -23.83 17.82
C GLY A 227 -9.76 -23.05 17.32
N TRP A 228 -9.84 -21.71 17.22
CA TRP A 228 -8.78 -20.89 16.65
C TRP A 228 -8.01 -20.09 17.71
N CYS A 229 -6.71 -19.95 17.50
CA CYS A 229 -5.84 -19.02 18.17
C CYS A 229 -5.50 -17.84 17.26
N ALA A 230 -5.07 -16.72 17.84
CA ALA A 230 -4.69 -15.54 17.10
C ALA A 230 -3.26 -15.08 17.40
N VAL A 231 -2.52 -14.71 16.35
CA VAL A 231 -1.34 -13.87 16.44
C VAL A 231 -1.75 -12.46 16.00
N ILE A 232 -1.59 -11.49 16.87
CA ILE A 232 -2.01 -10.11 16.64
C ILE A 232 -0.76 -9.24 16.68
N ILE A 233 -0.39 -8.68 15.53
CA ILE A 233 0.84 -7.88 15.36
C ILE A 233 0.46 -6.44 15.06
N GLY A 234 0.81 -5.55 15.96
CA GLY A 234 0.61 -4.11 15.77
C GLY A 234 0.46 -3.35 17.06
N GLN A 235 0.45 -2.04 16.94
CA GLN A 235 0.20 -1.10 18.02
C GLN A 235 -0.74 0.01 17.56
N GLY A 236 -1.42 0.67 18.49
CA GLY A 236 -2.35 1.75 18.20
C GLY A 236 -3.19 2.11 19.41
N THR A 237 -4.05 3.10 19.23
CA THR A 237 -4.87 3.70 20.30
C THR A 237 -5.85 2.73 20.95
N GLN A 238 -6.21 1.65 20.27
CA GLN A 238 -7.11 0.62 20.79
C GLN A 238 -6.39 -0.62 21.35
N GLY A 239 -5.05 -0.64 21.40
CA GLY A 239 -4.27 -1.81 21.83
C GLY A 239 -4.61 -2.25 23.27
N GLU A 240 -4.58 -1.34 24.22
CA GLU A 240 -4.92 -1.65 25.62
C GLU A 240 -6.41 -2.04 25.78
N THR A 241 -7.31 -1.36 25.09
CA THR A 241 -8.74 -1.71 25.08
C THR A 241 -8.96 -3.13 24.54
N LEU A 242 -8.27 -3.50 23.46
CA LEU A 242 -8.32 -4.85 22.90
C LEU A 242 -7.85 -5.89 23.92
N LYS A 243 -6.70 -5.66 24.55
CA LYS A 243 -6.13 -6.55 25.57
C LYS A 243 -7.10 -6.74 26.75
N THR A 244 -7.69 -5.66 27.25
CA THR A 244 -8.69 -5.70 28.34
C THR A 244 -9.88 -6.56 27.92
N ARG A 245 -10.50 -6.29 26.76
CA ARG A 245 -11.66 -7.05 26.28
C ARG A 245 -11.36 -8.53 26.03
N LEU A 246 -10.18 -8.86 25.52
CA LEU A 246 -9.73 -10.26 25.37
C LEU A 246 -9.60 -10.97 26.72
N THR A 247 -9.13 -10.25 27.75
CA THR A 247 -8.99 -10.78 29.10
C THR A 247 -10.36 -11.00 29.77
N GLU A 248 -11.25 -10.01 29.70
CA GLU A 248 -12.62 -10.07 30.22
C GLU A 248 -13.43 -11.19 29.58
N ALA A 249 -13.21 -11.43 28.28
CA ALA A 249 -13.85 -12.51 27.53
C ALA A 249 -13.18 -13.90 27.73
N GLY A 250 -12.12 -14.01 28.56
CA GLY A 250 -11.38 -15.26 28.78
C GLY A 250 -10.59 -15.76 27.56
N LEU A 251 -10.31 -14.88 26.59
CA LEU A 251 -9.69 -15.22 25.30
C LEU A 251 -8.19 -14.98 25.26
N ILE A 252 -7.63 -14.28 26.26
CA ILE A 252 -6.22 -13.86 26.23
C ILE A 252 -5.25 -15.04 26.09
N GLY A 253 -5.56 -16.20 26.67
CA GLY A 253 -4.76 -17.43 26.56
C GLY A 253 -4.71 -18.03 25.15
N ARG A 254 -5.62 -17.62 24.25
CA ARG A 254 -5.65 -18.01 22.83
C ARG A 254 -4.99 -16.97 21.92
N CYS A 255 -4.49 -15.87 22.50
CA CYS A 255 -3.95 -14.74 21.76
C CYS A 255 -2.48 -14.52 22.07
N ARG A 256 -1.68 -14.32 21.02
CA ARG A 256 -0.34 -13.76 21.15
C ARG A 256 -0.38 -12.32 20.65
N LEU A 257 -0.28 -11.38 21.57
CA LEU A 257 -0.16 -9.96 21.27
C LEU A 257 1.32 -9.63 21.05
N ILE A 258 1.64 -9.03 19.93
CA ILE A 258 3.01 -8.63 19.55
C ILE A 258 2.94 -7.16 19.15
N ASP A 259 3.81 -6.36 19.72
CA ASP A 259 3.98 -4.98 19.33
C ASP A 259 4.46 -4.88 17.87
N ARG A 260 4.65 -3.67 17.41
CA ARG A 260 5.15 -3.43 16.07
C ARG A 260 6.48 -4.18 15.81
N LEU A 261 6.49 -5.00 14.77
CA LEU A 261 7.69 -5.64 14.24
C LEU A 261 8.20 -4.92 12.98
N PRO A 262 9.50 -5.00 12.69
CA PRO A 262 10.01 -4.73 11.35
C PRO A 262 9.28 -5.58 10.31
N ASN A 263 9.04 -5.01 9.11
CA ASN A 263 8.26 -5.70 8.07
C ASN A 263 8.84 -7.08 7.73
N GLU A 264 10.16 -7.19 7.66
CA GLU A 264 10.86 -8.45 7.36
C GLU A 264 10.54 -9.57 8.37
N GLN A 265 10.31 -9.21 9.63
CA GLN A 265 9.98 -10.18 10.68
C GLN A 265 8.51 -10.59 10.65
N VAL A 266 7.62 -9.76 10.10
CA VAL A 266 6.20 -10.09 10.00
C VAL A 266 5.98 -11.27 9.05
N HIS A 267 6.75 -11.37 7.98
CA HIS A 267 6.59 -12.42 6.97
C HIS A 267 6.73 -13.84 7.54
N ILE A 268 7.53 -14.03 8.59
CA ILE A 268 7.66 -15.34 9.27
C ILE A 268 6.31 -15.80 9.84
N TYR A 269 5.51 -14.87 10.37
CA TYR A 269 4.19 -15.18 10.93
C TYR A 269 3.17 -15.52 9.86
N TYR A 270 3.21 -14.86 8.69
CA TYR A 270 2.35 -15.26 7.56
C TYR A 270 2.61 -16.70 7.15
N HIS A 271 3.87 -17.12 7.07
CA HIS A 271 4.22 -18.51 6.76
C HIS A 271 3.82 -19.53 7.86
N ALA A 272 3.77 -19.09 9.12
CA ALA A 272 3.44 -19.96 10.24
C ALA A 272 1.93 -20.16 10.43
N CYS A 273 1.10 -19.20 10.06
CA CYS A 273 -0.33 -19.19 10.33
C CYS A 273 -1.15 -19.94 9.25
N ASP A 274 -2.39 -20.30 9.59
CA ASP A 274 -3.32 -21.02 8.72
C ASP A 274 -4.20 -20.08 7.91
N ALA A 275 -4.43 -18.86 8.43
CA ALA A 275 -5.22 -17.82 7.78
C ALA A 275 -4.72 -16.43 8.16
N PHE A 276 -5.04 -15.46 7.33
CA PHE A 276 -4.90 -14.04 7.61
C PHE A 276 -6.28 -13.42 7.77
N ALA A 277 -6.50 -12.64 8.84
CA ALA A 277 -7.78 -11.97 9.08
C ALA A 277 -7.69 -10.47 8.75
N ASN A 278 -8.58 -9.98 7.87
CA ASN A 278 -8.77 -8.56 7.60
C ASN A 278 -10.19 -8.14 7.99
N LEU A 279 -10.30 -7.35 9.06
CA LEU A 279 -11.59 -6.95 9.64
C LEU A 279 -12.09 -5.60 9.09
N ASN A 280 -11.25 -4.86 8.37
CA ASN A 280 -11.53 -3.48 7.97
C ASN A 280 -12.51 -3.40 6.79
N GLU A 281 -13.73 -2.93 7.05
CA GLU A 281 -14.79 -2.69 6.03
C GLU A 281 -14.49 -1.51 5.10
N ASN A 282 -13.48 -0.72 5.41
CA ASN A 282 -13.07 0.44 4.62
C ASN A 282 -11.64 0.30 4.09
N GLU A 283 -11.15 -0.95 3.95
CA GLU A 283 -9.81 -1.20 3.43
C GLU A 283 -9.70 -0.76 1.96
N THR A 284 -8.97 0.32 1.74
CA THR A 284 -8.84 0.88 0.39
C THR A 284 -8.02 -0.02 -0.54
N PHE A 285 -6.99 -0.68 0.00
CA PHE A 285 -6.16 -1.61 -0.76
C PHE A 285 -5.77 -2.83 0.07
N GLY A 286 -4.93 -2.71 1.11
CA GLY A 286 -4.57 -3.81 2.01
C GLY A 286 -3.20 -4.42 1.73
N MET A 287 -2.12 -3.68 2.04
CA MET A 287 -0.76 -4.20 1.84
C MET A 287 -0.48 -5.45 2.67
N SER A 288 -0.92 -5.50 3.93
CA SER A 288 -0.76 -6.71 4.77
C SER A 288 -1.54 -7.91 4.23
N LEU A 289 -2.64 -7.67 3.53
CA LEU A 289 -3.39 -8.70 2.80
C LEU A 289 -2.54 -9.28 1.66
N LEU A 290 -1.93 -8.43 0.83
CA LEU A 290 -1.04 -8.86 -0.26
C LEU A 290 0.19 -9.60 0.28
N GLU A 291 0.79 -9.11 1.36
CA GLU A 291 1.93 -9.76 2.00
C GLU A 291 1.58 -11.17 2.50
N ALA A 292 0.42 -11.31 3.15
CA ALA A 292 -0.07 -12.62 3.62
C ALA A 292 -0.34 -13.57 2.45
N MET A 293 -1.02 -13.11 1.41
CA MET A 293 -1.30 -13.89 0.20
C MET A 293 0.00 -14.32 -0.51
N TYR A 294 0.97 -13.41 -0.63
CA TYR A 294 2.29 -13.73 -1.21
C TYR A 294 3.02 -14.81 -0.43
N ALA A 295 2.89 -14.82 0.89
CA ALA A 295 3.43 -15.86 1.76
C ALA A 295 2.64 -17.20 1.71
N GLY A 296 1.58 -17.29 0.91
CA GLY A 296 0.72 -18.46 0.84
C GLY A 296 -0.22 -18.62 2.04
N CYS A 297 -0.45 -17.54 2.81
CA CYS A 297 -1.41 -17.51 3.91
C CYS A 297 -2.78 -17.08 3.37
N PRO A 298 -3.79 -17.97 3.33
CA PRO A 298 -5.09 -17.66 2.74
C PRO A 298 -5.81 -16.59 3.57
N PRO A 299 -6.32 -15.51 2.94
CA PRO A 299 -7.04 -14.47 3.65
C PRO A 299 -8.51 -14.83 3.89
N VAL A 300 -9.01 -14.39 5.04
CA VAL A 300 -10.44 -14.24 5.35
C VAL A 300 -10.67 -12.76 5.65
N ALA A 301 -11.44 -12.08 4.81
CA ALA A 301 -11.55 -10.63 4.85
C ALA A 301 -13.01 -10.17 4.83
N ARG A 302 -13.28 -9.00 5.44
CA ARG A 302 -14.53 -8.27 5.24
C ARG A 302 -14.55 -7.70 3.83
N HIS A 303 -15.75 -7.62 3.25
CA HIS A 303 -15.97 -6.87 2.02
C HIS A 303 -15.50 -5.42 2.17
N ALA A 304 -14.64 -4.98 1.27
CA ALA A 304 -14.13 -3.63 1.17
C ALA A 304 -13.46 -3.44 -0.20
N PRO A 305 -13.26 -2.19 -0.69
CA PRO A 305 -12.70 -1.94 -2.02
C PRO A 305 -11.37 -2.66 -2.32
N GLY A 306 -10.49 -2.79 -1.33
CA GLY A 306 -9.23 -3.50 -1.48
C GLY A 306 -9.38 -5.03 -1.50
N PRO A 307 -9.94 -5.66 -0.47
CA PRO A 307 -10.20 -7.09 -0.46
C PRO A 307 -11.01 -7.57 -1.66
N ASP A 308 -12.07 -6.86 -2.07
CA ASP A 308 -12.91 -7.23 -3.23
C ASP A 308 -12.13 -7.18 -4.56
N LEU A 309 -11.11 -6.34 -4.67
CA LEU A 309 -10.20 -6.32 -5.82
C LEU A 309 -9.17 -7.44 -5.77
N ILE A 310 -8.61 -7.68 -4.60
CA ILE A 310 -7.42 -8.53 -4.43
C ILE A 310 -7.79 -10.00 -4.33
N ILE A 311 -8.86 -10.33 -3.61
CA ILE A 311 -9.31 -11.71 -3.37
C ILE A 311 -10.23 -12.16 -4.49
N GLU A 312 -9.98 -13.33 -5.03
CA GLU A 312 -10.94 -14.10 -5.81
C GLU A 312 -11.66 -15.03 -4.83
N ASP A 313 -12.91 -14.67 -4.49
CA ASP A 313 -13.67 -15.32 -3.45
C ASP A 313 -13.85 -16.83 -3.69
N GLY A 314 -13.62 -17.64 -2.67
CA GLY A 314 -13.65 -19.10 -2.74
C GLY A 314 -12.43 -19.75 -3.39
N VAL A 315 -11.56 -18.99 -4.06
CA VAL A 315 -10.38 -19.49 -4.78
C VAL A 315 -9.08 -19.06 -4.09
N SER A 316 -8.84 -17.77 -3.98
CA SER A 316 -7.59 -17.21 -3.39
C SER A 316 -7.78 -16.66 -1.98
N GLY A 317 -8.97 -16.80 -1.41
CA GLY A 317 -9.36 -16.33 -0.08
C GLY A 317 -10.87 -16.35 0.06
N LEU A 318 -11.36 -15.82 1.16
CA LEU A 318 -12.79 -15.77 1.48
C LEU A 318 -13.21 -14.35 1.84
N LEU A 319 -14.27 -13.87 1.19
CA LEU A 319 -14.90 -12.60 1.46
C LEU A 319 -16.15 -12.80 2.32
N CYS A 320 -16.37 -11.92 3.30
CA CYS A 320 -17.39 -12.10 4.31
C CYS A 320 -18.13 -10.79 4.62
N ASP A 321 -19.45 -10.85 4.77
CA ASP A 321 -20.29 -9.69 5.13
C ASP A 321 -20.23 -9.36 6.64
N SER A 322 -19.80 -10.29 7.49
CA SER A 322 -19.86 -10.11 8.94
C SER A 322 -18.79 -10.90 9.68
N VAL A 323 -18.53 -10.52 10.93
CA VAL A 323 -17.59 -11.24 11.80
C VAL A 323 -18.01 -12.70 12.06
N PRO A 324 -19.31 -13.03 12.29
CA PRO A 324 -19.74 -14.42 12.37
C PRO A 324 -19.49 -15.22 11.08
N ALA A 325 -19.69 -14.61 9.92
CA ALA A 325 -19.36 -15.24 8.63
C ALA A 325 -17.86 -15.51 8.50
N MET A 326 -16.99 -14.58 8.96
CA MET A 326 -15.54 -14.78 9.00
C MET A 326 -15.16 -15.96 9.91
N ALA A 327 -15.79 -16.10 11.06
CA ALA A 327 -15.53 -17.23 11.95
C ALA A 327 -15.82 -18.57 11.30
N ALA A 328 -16.93 -18.69 10.57
CA ALA A 328 -17.27 -19.88 9.78
C ALA A 328 -16.34 -20.07 8.56
N ALA A 329 -15.85 -18.98 7.99
CA ALA A 329 -14.93 -18.99 6.85
C ALA A 329 -13.52 -19.47 7.24
N LEU A 330 -13.05 -19.18 8.46
CA LEU A 330 -11.76 -19.65 8.94
C LEU A 330 -11.61 -21.18 8.80
N ASP A 331 -12.66 -21.96 9.09
CA ASP A 331 -12.63 -23.41 8.98
C ASP A 331 -12.64 -23.92 7.53
N LYS A 332 -12.91 -23.06 6.55
CA LYS A 332 -12.90 -23.38 5.11
C LYS A 332 -11.57 -23.07 4.45
N THR A 333 -10.64 -22.42 5.15
CA THR A 333 -9.32 -22.11 4.59
C THR A 333 -8.52 -23.37 4.34
N THR A 334 -7.82 -23.40 3.20
CA THR A 334 -7.00 -24.55 2.79
C THR A 334 -5.64 -24.11 2.29
N ARG A 335 -4.69 -25.03 2.24
CA ARG A 335 -3.38 -24.75 1.63
C ARG A 335 -3.48 -24.49 0.13
N THR A 336 -4.39 -25.17 -0.56
CA THR A 336 -4.64 -24.93 -1.99
C THR A 336 -5.08 -23.50 -2.23
N MET A 337 -5.96 -22.97 -1.38
CA MET A 337 -6.35 -21.55 -1.40
C MET A 337 -5.16 -20.62 -1.16
N GLY A 338 -4.26 -20.97 -0.23
CA GLY A 338 -3.02 -20.22 0.00
C GLY A 338 -2.10 -20.19 -1.22
N HIS A 339 -1.95 -21.30 -1.93
CA HIS A 339 -1.19 -21.37 -3.19
C HIS A 339 -1.84 -20.53 -4.29
N ALA A 340 -3.17 -20.59 -4.43
CA ALA A 340 -3.91 -19.75 -5.37
C ALA A 340 -3.75 -18.25 -5.03
N ALA A 341 -3.77 -17.91 -3.73
CA ALA A 341 -3.49 -16.57 -3.26
C ALA A 341 -2.10 -16.07 -3.69
N GLN A 342 -1.07 -16.89 -3.49
CA GLN A 342 0.30 -16.57 -3.89
C GLN A 342 0.44 -16.39 -5.41
N SER A 343 -0.14 -17.29 -6.20
CA SER A 343 -0.13 -17.19 -7.68
C SER A 343 -0.78 -15.88 -8.13
N ARG A 344 -1.95 -15.55 -7.58
CA ARG A 344 -2.68 -14.32 -7.91
C ARG A 344 -1.87 -13.06 -7.62
N VAL A 345 -1.15 -13.00 -6.48
CA VAL A 345 -0.27 -11.87 -6.18
C VAL A 345 0.87 -11.77 -7.20
N ASN A 346 1.52 -12.89 -7.52
CA ASN A 346 2.61 -12.92 -8.50
C ASN A 346 2.17 -12.49 -9.90
N GLU A 347 0.94 -12.82 -10.31
CA GLU A 347 0.42 -12.51 -11.63
C GLU A 347 -0.07 -11.06 -11.76
N HIS A 348 -0.65 -10.48 -10.69
CA HIS A 348 -1.40 -9.24 -10.83
C HIS A 348 -0.93 -8.09 -9.92
N PHE A 349 -0.25 -8.38 -8.82
CA PHE A 349 -0.01 -7.39 -7.76
C PHE A 349 1.48 -7.18 -7.45
N LEU A 350 2.34 -7.31 -8.44
CA LEU A 350 3.75 -6.89 -8.35
C LEU A 350 3.94 -5.51 -8.98
N TRP A 351 4.88 -4.73 -8.47
CA TRP A 351 5.22 -3.43 -9.05
C TRP A 351 5.65 -3.50 -10.51
N GLN A 352 6.13 -4.67 -10.95
CA GLN A 352 6.50 -4.89 -12.34
C GLN A 352 5.33 -4.64 -13.29
N ASN A 353 4.11 -5.09 -12.96
CA ASN A 353 2.91 -4.88 -13.78
C ASN A 353 2.63 -3.37 -13.99
N SER A 354 2.75 -2.57 -12.93
CA SER A 354 2.56 -1.12 -13.00
C SER A 354 3.68 -0.42 -13.78
N ALA A 355 4.92 -0.89 -13.64
CA ALA A 355 6.06 -0.35 -14.38
C ALA A 355 5.95 -0.65 -15.89
N GLU A 356 5.54 -1.85 -16.29
CA GLU A 356 5.32 -2.23 -17.68
C GLU A 356 4.20 -1.40 -18.33
N LEU A 357 3.10 -1.17 -17.60
CA LEU A 357 2.03 -0.29 -18.06
C LEU A 357 2.51 1.14 -18.28
N ALA A 358 3.30 1.68 -17.37
CA ALA A 358 3.90 3.01 -17.51
C ALA A 358 4.88 3.09 -18.69
N LEU A 359 5.68 2.05 -18.94
CA LEU A 359 6.58 2.00 -20.09
C LEU A 359 5.84 1.91 -21.43
N THR A 360 4.70 1.22 -21.46
CA THR A 360 3.82 1.20 -22.64
C THR A 360 3.34 2.62 -22.98
N LEU A 361 2.90 3.38 -21.96
CA LEU A 361 2.54 4.79 -22.12
C LEU A 361 3.71 5.64 -22.66
N LEU A 362 4.90 5.47 -22.09
CA LEU A 362 6.11 6.18 -22.51
C LEU A 362 6.50 5.90 -23.97
N ASN A 363 6.24 4.70 -24.45
CA ASN A 363 6.51 4.30 -25.83
C ASN A 363 5.50 4.91 -26.83
N GLN A 364 4.29 5.19 -26.37
CA GLN A 364 3.21 5.82 -27.15
C GLN A 364 3.31 7.35 -27.20
N LYS A 365 4.32 7.96 -26.59
CA LYS A 365 4.52 9.43 -26.45
C LYS A 365 4.37 10.26 -27.72
N LYS A 366 4.39 9.67 -28.92
CA LYS A 366 4.18 10.36 -30.20
C LYS A 366 2.74 10.89 -30.42
N THR A 367 1.76 10.49 -29.61
CA THR A 367 0.33 10.77 -29.86
C THR A 367 -0.31 11.78 -28.88
N TRP A 368 0.31 12.12 -27.77
CA TRP A 368 -0.28 12.96 -26.72
C TRP A 368 0.04 14.47 -26.82
N HIS A 369 0.86 14.88 -27.79
CA HIS A 369 1.23 16.28 -28.03
C HIS A 369 0.55 16.90 -29.27
N LYS A 370 -0.62 16.36 -29.66
CA LYS A 370 -1.45 16.97 -30.70
C LYS A 370 -2.72 17.61 -30.14
#